data_a7345e5e70eb98dc125123717967b3be
#
_entry.id   a7345e5e70eb98dc125123717967b3be
#
_cell.length_a   1.000
_cell.length_b   1.000
_cell.length_c   1.000
_cell.angle_alpha   90.00
_cell.angle_beta   90.00
_cell.angle_gamma   90.00
#
_symmetry.space_group_name_H-M   'P 1'
#
loop_
_entity.id
_entity.type
_entity.pdbx_description
1 polymer ?
#
loop_
_entity_poly.entity_id
_entity_poly.type
_entity_poly.pdbx_seq_one_letter_code
_entity_poly.pdbx_strand_id
1 'polypeptide(L)'
;MKDGDELAVDLDATGAGCVRVGFSPIGFDPQGGLDGGLDPDLKPALEAEADARSPEQTTLLKSLYRLGTGADAARWSDLRDLCRRISECGDCKAFTMVTRSAPPMETRVLPRGDFLDKTGPVVEPAVPQFLPHETANSSSSGRLTRLDLARWIVAPENPLTARVFMNRLWKQFFGAGISGVVEDVGAQGEWPVHPALLDWLALEFRDGGWDVKRMVKTLVTSSAYRQDSRRRPELHDADPGNRWVASQSPRRLEAEFVRDNALSVAGLLKLDLIGGPSVYPYQPADYYSNLQFPDRDYIASAGDLQYRRGLYMHWQRTFLHPMLANFDAPSREECTPTRNVANTPQQALTLLNDPTFVEASRVLAESLL
;
A
#
# COMPACT_ATOMS: atom_id res chain seq x y z
N MET A 1 9.51 -28.80 32.51
CA MET A 1 8.99 -30.07 33.04
C MET A 1 10.17 -30.78 33.69
N LYS A 2 9.99 -31.28 34.87
CA LYS A 2 10.99 -32.15 35.55
C LYS A 2 10.71 -33.58 35.16
N ASP A 3 11.70 -34.46 35.26
CA ASP A 3 11.48 -35.90 35.06
C ASP A 3 10.40 -36.38 36.01
N GLY A 4 9.30 -36.89 35.46
CA GLY A 4 8.14 -37.35 36.21
C GLY A 4 6.92 -36.41 36.20
N ASP A 5 7.00 -35.23 35.59
CA ASP A 5 5.83 -34.36 35.42
C ASP A 5 4.91 -34.96 34.34
N GLU A 6 3.65 -35.19 34.68
CA GLU A 6 2.60 -35.61 33.73
C GLU A 6 1.82 -34.37 33.25
N LEU A 7 1.64 -34.24 31.95
CA LEU A 7 0.76 -33.25 31.35
C LEU A 7 -0.55 -33.94 30.93
N ALA A 8 -1.64 -33.60 31.63
CA ALA A 8 -2.98 -34.01 31.19
C ALA A 8 -3.57 -32.92 30.26
N VAL A 9 -4.01 -33.35 29.10
CA VAL A 9 -4.69 -32.48 28.12
C VAL A 9 -6.11 -32.98 27.94
N ASP A 10 -7.07 -32.25 28.52
CA ASP A 10 -8.50 -32.52 28.29
C ASP A 10 -8.96 -31.86 27.01
N LEU A 11 -9.43 -32.66 26.04
CA LEU A 11 -9.93 -32.18 24.77
C LEU A 11 -11.45 -32.41 24.72
N ASP A 12 -12.22 -31.33 24.65
CA ASP A 12 -13.63 -31.40 24.29
C ASP A 12 -13.74 -31.54 22.75
N ALA A 13 -13.79 -32.79 22.29
CA ALA A 13 -13.69 -33.15 20.89
C ALA A 13 -15.04 -33.42 20.22
N THR A 14 -16.14 -32.85 20.73
CA THR A 14 -17.46 -32.99 20.12
C THR A 14 -17.48 -32.38 18.72
N GLY A 15 -17.25 -33.21 17.69
CA GLY A 15 -17.27 -32.84 16.28
C GLY A 15 -15.91 -32.86 15.56
N ALA A 16 -14.82 -33.17 16.21
CA ALA A 16 -13.51 -33.28 15.57
C ALA A 16 -13.23 -34.67 15.03
N GLY A 17 -12.95 -34.79 13.72
CA GLY A 17 -12.57 -36.06 13.09
C GLY A 17 -11.13 -36.51 13.34
N CYS A 18 -10.24 -35.61 13.72
CA CYS A 18 -8.85 -35.88 14.05
C CYS A 18 -8.28 -34.75 14.93
N VAL A 19 -7.55 -35.12 15.98
CA VAL A 19 -6.88 -34.17 16.89
C VAL A 19 -5.40 -34.50 16.92
N ARG A 20 -4.54 -33.48 16.75
CA ARG A 20 -3.10 -33.58 16.92
C ARG A 20 -2.65 -32.61 18.02
N VAL A 21 -1.98 -33.14 19.03
CA VAL A 21 -1.43 -32.36 20.12
C VAL A 21 0.06 -32.14 19.87
N GLY A 22 0.49 -30.89 19.85
CA GLY A 22 1.88 -30.50 19.74
C GLY A 22 2.30 -29.65 20.92
N PHE A 23 3.54 -29.76 21.35
CA PHE A 23 4.11 -28.93 22.40
C PHE A 23 5.09 -27.93 21.78
N SER A 24 4.92 -26.67 22.08
CA SER A 24 5.86 -25.61 21.70
C SER A 24 6.44 -24.96 22.96
N PRO A 25 7.75 -24.89 23.13
CA PRO A 25 8.37 -24.20 24.24
C PRO A 25 8.21 -22.68 24.18
N ILE A 26 7.64 -22.13 23.10
CA ILE A 26 7.58 -20.71 22.83
C ILE A 26 6.16 -20.13 22.95
N GLY A 27 5.18 -20.92 23.45
CA GLY A 27 3.81 -20.45 23.65
C GLY A 27 3.10 -20.04 22.34
N PHE A 28 3.41 -20.68 21.23
CA PHE A 28 2.73 -20.47 19.96
C PHE A 28 1.36 -21.14 19.95
N ASP A 29 0.32 -20.41 19.56
CA ASP A 29 -0.99 -20.97 19.30
C ASP A 29 -0.97 -21.77 17.99
N PRO A 30 -1.32 -23.07 18.01
CA PRO A 30 -1.23 -23.96 16.85
C PRO A 30 -2.41 -23.84 15.86
N GLN A 31 -3.16 -22.74 15.82
CA GLN A 31 -4.22 -22.57 14.81
C GLN A 31 -3.70 -22.30 13.37
N GLY A 32 -2.40 -22.20 13.19
CA GLY A 32 -1.79 -22.27 11.86
C GLY A 32 -1.53 -23.71 11.48
N GLY A 33 -2.32 -24.27 10.59
CA GLY A 33 -2.23 -25.57 9.90
C GLY A 33 -1.20 -26.62 10.36
N LEU A 34 -1.20 -27.78 9.76
CA LEU A 34 -0.35 -28.94 10.13
C LEU A 34 1.18 -28.67 10.18
N ASP A 35 1.64 -27.56 9.62
CA ASP A 35 3.04 -27.11 9.66
C ASP A 35 3.27 -25.95 10.65
N GLY A 36 2.29 -25.72 11.50
CA GLY A 36 2.19 -24.83 12.65
C GLY A 36 3.30 -23.83 12.84
N GLY A 37 3.45 -22.82 12.00
CA GLY A 37 4.20 -21.59 12.30
C GLY A 37 5.59 -21.68 12.91
N LEU A 38 6.16 -22.86 13.05
CA LEU A 38 7.54 -23.03 13.49
C LEU A 38 8.46 -22.54 12.41
N ASP A 39 9.45 -21.77 12.78
CA ASP A 39 10.56 -21.41 11.91
C ASP A 39 11.00 -22.67 11.13
N PRO A 40 10.98 -22.66 9.79
CA PRO A 40 11.35 -23.82 8.99
C PRO A 40 12.75 -24.36 9.30
N ASP A 41 13.62 -23.52 9.89
CA ASP A 41 14.97 -23.87 10.28
C ASP A 41 15.02 -24.54 11.69
N LEU A 42 13.94 -24.46 12.47
CA LEU A 42 13.92 -25.01 13.81
C LEU A 42 13.96 -26.54 13.84
N LYS A 43 13.17 -27.19 12.98
CA LYS A 43 13.13 -28.65 12.94
C LYS A 43 14.50 -29.25 12.57
N PRO A 44 15.19 -28.80 11.52
CA PRO A 44 16.54 -29.24 11.22
C PRO A 44 17.54 -28.97 12.36
N ALA A 45 17.39 -27.85 13.07
CA ALA A 45 18.25 -27.50 14.18
C ALA A 45 18.05 -28.42 15.40
N LEU A 46 16.82 -28.87 15.65
CA LEU A 46 16.49 -29.80 16.74
C LEU A 46 16.93 -31.24 16.44
N GLU A 47 16.79 -31.67 15.19
CA GLU A 47 17.16 -33.02 14.75
C GLU A 47 18.67 -33.22 14.61
N ALA A 48 19.44 -32.15 14.44
CA ALA A 48 20.89 -32.22 14.35
C ALA A 48 21.54 -32.53 15.70
N GLU A 49 22.53 -33.46 15.69
CA GLU A 49 23.37 -33.71 16.87
C GLU A 49 24.09 -32.44 17.30
N ALA A 50 24.33 -32.28 18.61
CA ALA A 50 24.84 -31.03 19.18
C ALA A 50 26.17 -30.56 18.54
N ASP A 51 27.05 -31.51 18.24
CA ASP A 51 28.36 -31.25 17.65
C ASP A 51 28.31 -31.01 16.12
N ALA A 52 27.21 -31.35 15.47
CA ALA A 52 26.98 -31.18 14.03
C ALA A 52 26.18 -29.90 13.68
N ARG A 53 25.73 -29.13 14.69
CA ARG A 53 24.92 -27.91 14.48
C ARG A 53 25.76 -26.78 13.94
N SER A 54 25.22 -26.09 12.95
CA SER A 54 25.82 -24.83 12.48
C SER A 54 25.77 -23.74 13.56
N PRO A 55 26.62 -22.68 13.44
CA PRO A 55 26.56 -21.52 14.34
C PRO A 55 25.17 -20.85 14.35
N GLU A 56 24.50 -20.78 13.19
CA GLU A 56 23.15 -20.22 13.05
C GLU A 56 22.12 -21.08 13.78
N GLN A 57 22.15 -22.41 13.60
CA GLN A 57 21.28 -23.36 14.32
C GLN A 57 21.47 -23.27 15.83
N THR A 58 22.71 -23.18 16.26
CA THR A 58 23.04 -23.02 17.69
C THR A 58 22.51 -21.71 18.25
N THR A 59 22.63 -20.62 17.49
CA THR A 59 22.12 -19.30 17.86
C THR A 59 20.61 -19.30 17.93
N LEU A 60 19.93 -19.91 16.96
CA LEU A 60 18.47 -20.07 16.91
C LEU A 60 17.97 -20.81 18.17
N LEU A 61 18.52 -21.98 18.45
CA LEU A 61 18.12 -22.76 19.63
C LEU A 61 18.38 -22.04 20.96
N LYS A 62 19.52 -21.34 21.10
CA LYS A 62 19.82 -20.53 22.28
C LYS A 62 18.82 -19.37 22.44
N SER A 63 18.43 -18.73 21.35
CA SER A 63 17.46 -17.63 21.37
C SER A 63 16.09 -18.14 21.78
N LEU A 64 15.64 -19.27 21.22
CA LEU A 64 14.38 -19.90 21.58
C LEU A 64 14.35 -20.37 23.04
N TYR A 65 15.43 -20.97 23.52
CA TYR A 65 15.54 -21.36 24.93
C TYR A 65 15.41 -20.14 25.87
N ARG A 66 16.10 -19.05 25.56
CA ARG A 66 16.07 -17.81 26.36
C ARG A 66 14.69 -17.12 26.32
N LEU A 67 14.00 -17.18 25.19
CA LEU A 67 12.67 -16.58 25.05
C LEU A 67 11.56 -17.46 25.65
N GLY A 68 11.66 -18.78 25.48
CA GLY A 68 10.63 -19.73 25.88
C GLY A 68 10.70 -20.21 27.34
N THR A 69 11.86 -20.08 27.99
CA THR A 69 12.05 -20.56 29.37
C THR A 69 12.09 -19.41 30.37
N GLY A 70 11.95 -19.72 31.65
CA GLY A 70 12.14 -18.75 32.74
C GLY A 70 13.59 -18.36 33.02
N ALA A 71 14.58 -18.85 32.22
CA ALA A 71 15.98 -18.53 32.41
C ALA A 71 16.23 -17.02 32.27
N ASP A 72 16.94 -16.42 33.22
CA ASP A 72 17.23 -14.99 33.29
C ASP A 72 16.01 -14.09 33.07
N ALA A 73 14.89 -14.40 33.74
CA ALA A 73 13.58 -13.76 33.56
C ALA A 73 13.69 -12.23 33.60
N ALA A 74 14.45 -11.66 34.54
CA ALA A 74 14.60 -10.21 34.64
C ALA A 74 15.31 -9.55 33.47
N ARG A 75 16.25 -10.25 32.84
CA ARG A 75 17.01 -9.73 31.68
C ARG A 75 16.24 -9.82 30.38
N TRP A 76 15.36 -10.80 30.25
CA TRP A 76 14.64 -11.08 29.01
C TRP A 76 13.15 -10.74 29.04
N SER A 77 12.66 -10.16 30.17
CA SER A 77 11.25 -9.81 30.35
C SER A 77 10.70 -8.94 29.23
N ASP A 78 11.38 -7.85 28.90
CA ASP A 78 10.94 -6.90 27.89
C ASP A 78 10.88 -7.54 26.50
N LEU A 79 11.87 -8.38 26.17
CA LEU A 79 11.89 -9.09 24.90
C LEU A 79 10.79 -10.14 24.80
N ARG A 80 10.52 -10.88 25.89
CA ARG A 80 9.40 -11.81 25.95
C ARG A 80 8.06 -11.11 25.81
N ASP A 81 7.86 -10.00 26.50
CA ASP A 81 6.65 -9.20 26.38
C ASP A 81 6.46 -8.65 24.97
N LEU A 82 7.55 -8.23 24.33
CA LEU A 82 7.49 -7.80 22.92
C LEU A 82 7.12 -8.96 21.99
N CYS A 83 7.74 -10.14 22.16
CA CYS A 83 7.42 -11.34 21.38
C CYS A 83 5.97 -11.77 21.59
N ARG A 84 5.46 -11.75 22.83
CA ARG A 84 4.06 -12.02 23.15
C ARG A 84 3.13 -11.03 22.44
N ARG A 85 3.42 -9.73 22.51
CA ARG A 85 2.63 -8.69 21.83
C ARG A 85 2.66 -8.85 20.31
N ILE A 86 3.80 -9.24 19.74
CA ILE A 86 3.90 -9.56 18.30
C ILE A 86 3.04 -10.77 17.97
N SER A 87 3.09 -11.84 18.80
CA SER A 87 2.24 -13.02 18.63
C SER A 87 0.75 -12.66 18.73
N GLU A 88 0.36 -11.89 19.73
CA GLU A 88 -1.03 -11.40 19.88
C GLU A 88 -1.49 -10.54 18.69
N CYS A 89 -0.59 -9.75 18.09
CA CYS A 89 -0.88 -9.01 16.87
C CYS A 89 -0.98 -9.92 15.63
N GLY A 90 -0.20 -11.01 15.61
CA GLY A 90 -0.19 -12.02 14.57
C GLY A 90 -1.29 -13.08 14.70
N ASP A 91 -2.08 -13.04 15.77
CA ASP A 91 -3.09 -14.04 16.17
C ASP A 91 -4.32 -13.99 15.24
N CYS A 92 -4.12 -14.42 14.01
CA CYS A 92 -5.10 -14.81 12.97
C CYS A 92 -6.38 -13.98 12.85
N LYS A 93 -6.36 -12.72 13.25
CA LYS A 93 -7.52 -11.81 13.10
C LYS A 93 -7.68 -11.30 11.66
N ALA A 94 -6.61 -11.35 10.88
CA ALA A 94 -6.64 -10.98 9.47
C ALA A 94 -5.70 -11.88 8.67
N PHE A 95 -6.23 -12.47 7.60
CA PHE A 95 -5.43 -13.24 6.64
C PHE A 95 -5.10 -12.37 5.43
N THR A 96 -3.87 -12.48 4.96
CA THR A 96 -3.45 -11.88 3.70
C THR A 96 -2.71 -12.89 2.83
N MET A 97 -2.87 -12.76 1.51
CA MET A 97 -2.08 -13.55 0.59
C MET A 97 -0.66 -13.00 0.54
N VAL A 98 0.31 -13.89 0.67
CA VAL A 98 1.73 -13.57 0.52
C VAL A 98 2.31 -14.29 -0.69
N THR A 99 3.23 -13.65 -1.39
CA THR A 99 3.96 -14.29 -2.49
C THR A 99 5.06 -15.19 -1.94
N ARG A 100 5.16 -16.41 -2.49
CA ARG A 100 6.23 -17.35 -2.18
C ARG A 100 7.07 -17.62 -3.42
N SER A 101 8.39 -17.76 -3.26
CA SER A 101 9.25 -18.20 -4.34
C SER A 101 8.85 -19.60 -4.81
N ALA A 102 8.75 -19.76 -6.12
CA ALA A 102 8.51 -21.02 -6.79
C ALA A 102 9.53 -21.23 -7.92
N PRO A 103 9.75 -22.45 -8.40
CA PRO A 103 10.55 -22.65 -9.60
C PRO A 103 10.04 -21.75 -10.73
N PRO A 104 10.92 -21.05 -11.46
CA PRO A 104 10.52 -20.14 -12.51
C PRO A 104 9.82 -20.89 -13.64
N MET A 105 8.70 -20.34 -14.12
CA MET A 105 8.04 -20.83 -15.30
C MET A 105 8.85 -20.47 -16.56
N GLU A 106 8.88 -21.38 -17.52
CA GLU A 106 9.38 -21.07 -18.86
C GLU A 106 8.48 -20.01 -19.51
N THR A 107 9.08 -18.90 -19.91
CA THR A 107 8.39 -17.80 -20.57
C THR A 107 8.86 -17.71 -22.03
N ARG A 108 7.94 -17.54 -22.96
CA ARG A 108 8.20 -17.45 -24.39
C ARG A 108 7.67 -16.15 -24.97
N VAL A 109 8.26 -15.71 -26.05
CA VAL A 109 7.64 -14.68 -26.89
C VAL A 109 6.33 -15.24 -27.42
N LEU A 110 5.25 -14.48 -27.32
CA LEU A 110 3.93 -14.88 -27.81
C LEU A 110 3.73 -14.33 -29.24
N PRO A 111 3.76 -15.20 -30.27
CA PRO A 111 3.53 -14.75 -31.64
C PRO A 111 2.15 -14.08 -31.74
N ARG A 112 2.11 -12.82 -32.20
CA ARG A 112 0.89 -12.01 -32.31
C ARG A 112 0.06 -11.91 -31.01
N GLY A 113 0.68 -12.17 -29.83
CA GLY A 113 -0.01 -12.14 -28.54
C GLY A 113 -0.84 -13.40 -28.25
N ASP A 114 -0.77 -14.43 -29.05
CA ASP A 114 -1.51 -15.68 -28.83
C ASP A 114 -0.84 -16.47 -27.68
N PHE A 115 -1.52 -16.53 -26.54
CA PHE A 115 -1.03 -17.24 -25.35
C PHE A 115 -1.07 -18.77 -25.47
N LEU A 116 -1.77 -19.31 -26.46
CA LEU A 116 -1.81 -20.74 -26.76
C LEU A 116 -0.66 -21.17 -27.68
N ASP A 117 -0.10 -20.24 -28.45
CA ASP A 117 1.04 -20.51 -29.34
C ASP A 117 2.35 -20.57 -28.55
N LYS A 118 2.89 -21.78 -28.45
CA LYS A 118 4.16 -22.07 -27.76
C LYS A 118 5.37 -22.14 -28.70
N THR A 119 5.24 -21.71 -29.95
CA THR A 119 6.33 -21.80 -30.93
C THR A 119 7.39 -20.71 -30.79
N GLY A 120 7.08 -19.63 -30.09
CA GLY A 120 8.02 -18.53 -29.88
C GLY A 120 9.24 -18.91 -29.04
N PRO A 121 10.36 -18.20 -29.20
CA PRO A 121 11.60 -18.48 -28.46
C PRO A 121 11.41 -18.28 -26.97
N VAL A 122 12.11 -19.10 -26.17
CA VAL A 122 12.21 -18.93 -24.72
C VAL A 122 12.99 -17.66 -24.41
N VAL A 123 12.52 -16.88 -23.43
CA VAL A 123 13.16 -15.64 -22.98
C VAL A 123 13.53 -15.69 -21.51
N GLU A 124 14.63 -15.08 -21.19
CA GLU A 124 15.07 -14.88 -19.81
C GLU A 124 14.71 -13.49 -19.30
N PRO A 125 14.60 -13.29 -17.96
CA PRO A 125 14.39 -11.97 -17.41
C PRO A 125 15.46 -10.98 -17.85
N ALA A 126 15.05 -9.83 -18.33
CA ALA A 126 15.94 -8.76 -18.77
C ALA A 126 15.29 -7.39 -18.51
N VAL A 127 16.12 -6.35 -18.44
CA VAL A 127 15.68 -4.96 -18.48
C VAL A 127 15.74 -4.44 -19.92
N PRO A 128 15.02 -3.35 -20.29
CA PRO A 128 15.06 -2.79 -21.63
C PRO A 128 16.49 -2.43 -22.04
N GLN A 129 16.97 -2.97 -23.17
CA GLN A 129 18.34 -2.79 -23.65
C GLN A 129 18.73 -1.34 -24.00
N PHE A 130 17.74 -0.50 -24.31
CA PHE A 130 17.96 0.91 -24.64
C PHE A 130 18.14 1.80 -23.42
N LEU A 131 17.96 1.26 -22.22
CA LEU A 131 18.23 1.96 -20.95
C LEU A 131 19.52 1.45 -20.31
N PRO A 132 20.20 2.27 -19.50
CA PRO A 132 21.35 1.82 -18.74
C PRO A 132 21.01 0.59 -17.88
N HIS A 133 21.84 -0.46 -17.94
CA HIS A 133 21.53 -1.76 -17.33
C HIS A 133 22.73 -2.43 -16.62
N GLU A 134 23.81 -1.70 -16.37
CA GLU A 134 25.00 -2.22 -15.71
C GLU A 134 24.70 -2.81 -14.33
N THR A 135 23.85 -2.14 -13.58
CA THR A 135 23.40 -2.59 -12.23
C THR A 135 22.58 -3.88 -12.28
N ALA A 136 21.86 -4.13 -13.37
CA ALA A 136 21.04 -5.35 -13.52
C ALA A 136 21.86 -6.59 -13.82
N ASN A 137 23.06 -6.43 -14.41
CA ASN A 137 23.91 -7.53 -14.83
C ASN A 137 24.82 -8.07 -13.71
N SER A 138 24.70 -7.56 -12.49
CA SER A 138 25.60 -7.88 -11.37
C SER A 138 25.22 -9.13 -10.56
N SER A 139 24.18 -9.88 -10.96
CA SER A 139 23.79 -11.09 -10.24
C SER A 139 24.76 -12.24 -10.46
N SER A 140 25.33 -12.73 -9.37
CA SER A 140 26.23 -13.90 -9.38
C SER A 140 25.55 -15.23 -9.72
N SER A 141 24.21 -15.27 -9.76
CA SER A 141 23.38 -16.47 -9.96
C SER A 141 22.99 -16.75 -11.42
N GLY A 142 23.41 -15.91 -12.37
CA GLY A 142 23.13 -16.06 -13.79
C GLY A 142 21.72 -15.68 -14.24
N ARG A 143 20.65 -15.91 -13.44
CA ARG A 143 19.28 -15.50 -13.76
C ARG A 143 18.86 -14.30 -12.95
N LEU A 144 18.38 -13.23 -13.61
CA LEU A 144 17.91 -12.03 -12.94
C LEU A 144 16.66 -12.31 -12.10
N THR A 145 16.59 -11.66 -10.94
CA THR A 145 15.52 -11.78 -9.94
C THR A 145 14.73 -10.48 -9.83
N ARG A 146 13.63 -10.52 -9.06
CA ARG A 146 12.88 -9.28 -8.72
C ARG A 146 13.72 -8.29 -7.93
N LEU A 147 14.72 -8.74 -7.18
CA LEU A 147 15.62 -7.85 -6.45
C LEU A 147 16.56 -7.10 -7.41
N ASP A 148 17.01 -7.76 -8.48
CA ASP A 148 17.83 -7.12 -9.51
C ASP A 148 17.01 -6.07 -10.26
N LEU A 149 15.76 -6.36 -10.58
CA LEU A 149 14.81 -5.37 -11.12
C LEU A 149 14.63 -4.18 -10.17
N ALA A 150 14.43 -4.44 -8.88
CA ALA A 150 14.25 -3.37 -7.89
C ALA A 150 15.50 -2.48 -7.79
N ARG A 151 16.67 -3.07 -7.77
CA ARG A 151 17.96 -2.34 -7.79
C ARG A 151 18.11 -1.48 -9.03
N TRP A 152 17.78 -2.04 -10.19
CA TRP A 152 17.84 -1.30 -11.45
C TRP A 152 16.85 -0.14 -11.50
N ILE A 153 15.62 -0.31 -10.99
CA ILE A 153 14.61 0.77 -10.94
C ILE A 153 15.14 1.98 -10.17
N VAL A 154 15.85 1.77 -9.06
CA VAL A 154 16.39 2.86 -8.22
C VAL A 154 17.84 3.21 -8.51
N ALA A 155 18.43 2.58 -9.53
CA ALA A 155 19.82 2.84 -9.88
C ALA A 155 20.02 4.31 -10.30
N PRO A 156 21.17 4.94 -9.95
CA PRO A 156 21.45 6.33 -10.33
C PRO A 156 21.44 6.57 -11.83
N GLU A 157 21.78 5.54 -12.61
CA GLU A 157 21.82 5.59 -14.07
C GLU A 157 20.44 5.50 -14.72
N ASN A 158 19.38 5.07 -13.95
CA ASN A 158 18.04 4.99 -14.47
C ASN A 158 17.45 6.39 -14.65
N PRO A 159 17.22 6.84 -15.88
CA PRO A 159 16.80 8.23 -16.12
C PRO A 159 15.31 8.45 -15.87
N LEU A 160 14.50 7.41 -15.71
CA LEU A 160 13.05 7.50 -15.76
C LEU A 160 12.42 7.60 -14.37
N THR A 161 12.84 6.78 -13.42
CA THR A 161 12.12 6.61 -12.14
C THR A 161 11.94 7.92 -11.38
N ALA A 162 13.02 8.67 -11.19
CA ALA A 162 12.95 9.95 -10.48
C ALA A 162 12.14 11.00 -11.24
N ARG A 163 12.29 11.08 -12.58
CA ARG A 163 11.51 12.02 -13.40
C ARG A 163 10.03 11.72 -13.36
N VAL A 164 9.63 10.47 -13.55
CA VAL A 164 8.22 10.04 -13.50
C VAL A 164 7.61 10.35 -12.14
N PHE A 165 8.32 10.02 -11.07
CA PHE A 165 7.84 10.29 -9.72
C PHE A 165 7.66 11.79 -9.48
N MET A 166 8.67 12.59 -9.80
CA MET A 166 8.60 14.04 -9.60
C MET A 166 7.56 14.72 -10.49
N ASN A 167 7.35 14.25 -11.72
CA ASN A 167 6.28 14.76 -12.57
C ASN A 167 4.88 14.48 -11.98
N ARG A 168 4.67 13.30 -11.43
CA ARG A 168 3.43 12.93 -10.73
C ARG A 168 3.25 13.72 -9.44
N LEU A 169 4.32 13.87 -8.65
CA LEU A 169 4.28 14.67 -7.43
C LEU A 169 3.99 16.14 -7.73
N TRP A 170 4.62 16.71 -8.76
CA TRP A 170 4.36 18.06 -9.24
C TRP A 170 2.87 18.25 -9.59
N LYS A 171 2.30 17.32 -10.36
CA LYS A 171 0.88 17.35 -10.70
C LYS A 171 -0.03 17.43 -9.48
N GLN A 172 0.32 16.75 -8.38
CA GLN A 172 -0.46 16.79 -7.14
C GLN A 172 -0.55 18.20 -6.55
N PHE A 173 0.47 19.03 -6.75
CA PHE A 173 0.54 20.38 -6.18
C PHE A 173 0.15 21.48 -7.16
N PHE A 174 0.36 21.28 -8.45
CA PHE A 174 0.14 22.29 -9.48
C PHE A 174 -1.01 21.97 -10.45
N GLY A 175 -1.64 20.80 -10.30
CA GLY A 175 -2.80 20.40 -11.11
C GLY A 175 -2.48 19.71 -12.42
N ALA A 176 -1.39 20.11 -13.09
CA ALA A 176 -0.87 19.48 -14.30
C ALA A 176 0.59 19.06 -14.11
N GLY A 177 1.04 18.01 -14.79
CA GLY A 177 2.45 17.64 -14.80
C GLY A 177 3.31 18.65 -15.55
N ILE A 178 4.61 18.69 -15.28
CA ILE A 178 5.58 19.43 -16.12
C ILE A 178 5.59 18.85 -17.53
N SER A 179 5.52 17.50 -17.65
CA SER A 179 5.07 16.80 -18.85
C SER A 179 3.59 16.45 -18.62
N GLY A 180 2.71 16.88 -19.52
CA GLY A 180 1.26 16.82 -19.30
C GLY A 180 0.71 15.39 -19.31
N VAL A 181 1.27 14.52 -20.16
CA VAL A 181 0.91 13.10 -20.23
C VAL A 181 1.76 12.34 -19.20
N VAL A 182 1.27 12.22 -17.98
CA VAL A 182 2.05 11.65 -16.85
C VAL A 182 2.21 10.13 -16.92
N GLU A 183 1.43 9.45 -17.73
CA GLU A 183 1.49 8.01 -18.01
C GLU A 183 2.47 7.64 -19.12
N ASP A 184 2.82 8.58 -19.97
CA ASP A 184 3.71 8.34 -21.10
C ASP A 184 4.82 9.40 -21.16
N VAL A 185 6.02 8.98 -20.83
CA VAL A 185 7.24 9.79 -20.94
C VAL A 185 8.03 9.46 -22.21
N GLY A 186 7.43 8.68 -23.10
CA GLY A 186 8.00 8.27 -24.39
C GLY A 186 7.67 9.21 -25.53
N ALA A 187 7.85 8.70 -26.76
CA ALA A 187 7.69 9.48 -27.99
C ALA A 187 6.23 9.90 -28.27
N GLN A 188 5.25 9.24 -27.67
CA GLN A 188 3.83 9.59 -27.79
C GLN A 188 3.35 10.51 -26.66
N GLY A 189 4.19 10.72 -25.64
CA GLY A 189 3.94 11.65 -24.57
C GLY A 189 4.14 13.10 -24.98
N GLU A 190 3.94 14.00 -24.04
CA GLU A 190 4.16 15.43 -24.23
C GLU A 190 5.54 15.83 -23.74
N TRP A 191 6.24 16.65 -24.52
CA TRP A 191 7.52 17.20 -24.10
C TRP A 191 7.34 18.08 -22.85
N PRO A 192 8.20 17.98 -21.83
CA PRO A 192 8.10 18.82 -20.64
C PRO A 192 8.16 20.30 -20.98
N VAL A 193 7.27 21.12 -20.42
CA VAL A 193 7.27 22.59 -20.60
C VAL A 193 8.53 23.20 -19.98
N HIS A 194 9.01 22.62 -18.89
CA HIS A 194 10.20 23.06 -18.17
C HIS A 194 11.15 21.87 -17.97
N PRO A 195 11.86 21.40 -19.02
CA PRO A 195 12.69 20.20 -18.95
C PRO A 195 13.81 20.30 -17.91
N ALA A 196 14.50 21.45 -17.86
CA ALA A 196 15.56 21.68 -16.89
C ALA A 196 15.06 21.65 -15.44
N LEU A 197 13.84 22.11 -15.18
CA LEU A 197 13.23 22.03 -13.86
C LEU A 197 12.90 20.58 -13.48
N LEU A 198 12.35 19.81 -14.43
CA LEU A 198 12.06 18.39 -14.19
C LEU A 198 13.32 17.60 -13.90
N ASP A 199 14.40 17.86 -14.63
CA ASP A 199 15.70 17.23 -14.43
C ASP A 199 16.30 17.61 -13.06
N TRP A 200 16.25 18.86 -12.69
CA TRP A 200 16.72 19.32 -11.38
C TRP A 200 15.94 18.66 -10.24
N LEU A 201 14.60 18.65 -10.32
CA LEU A 201 13.76 18.01 -9.31
C LEU A 201 14.05 16.51 -9.19
N ALA A 202 14.27 15.84 -10.32
CA ALA A 202 14.58 14.41 -10.34
C ALA A 202 15.94 14.11 -9.69
N LEU A 203 16.96 14.91 -9.99
CA LEU A 203 18.29 14.79 -9.38
C LEU A 203 18.24 15.10 -7.88
N GLU A 204 17.59 16.18 -7.49
CA GLU A 204 17.45 16.58 -6.09
C GLU A 204 16.71 15.52 -5.26
N PHE A 205 15.70 14.87 -5.85
CA PHE A 205 14.97 13.78 -5.21
C PHE A 205 15.85 12.52 -5.04
N ARG A 206 16.52 12.10 -6.12
CA ARG A 206 17.39 10.91 -6.11
C ARG A 206 18.58 11.09 -5.17
N ASP A 207 19.34 12.18 -5.33
CA ASP A 207 20.57 12.44 -4.59
C ASP A 207 20.27 12.81 -3.13
N GLY A 208 19.07 13.33 -2.86
CA GLY A 208 18.53 13.56 -1.52
C GLY A 208 18.01 12.32 -0.80
N GLY A 209 18.26 11.10 -1.30
CA GLY A 209 17.90 9.84 -0.65
C GLY A 209 16.41 9.48 -0.81
N TRP A 210 15.76 9.91 -1.87
CA TRP A 210 14.35 9.61 -2.16
C TRP A 210 13.39 10.14 -1.09
N ASP A 211 13.73 11.27 -0.43
CA ASP A 211 12.92 11.86 0.63
C ASP A 211 11.75 12.65 0.05
N VAL A 212 10.59 12.00 0.01
CA VAL A 212 9.33 12.57 -0.48
C VAL A 212 8.90 13.79 0.34
N LYS A 213 9.05 13.73 1.68
CA LYS A 213 8.62 14.84 2.56
C LYS A 213 9.45 16.09 2.32
N ARG A 214 10.74 15.93 2.11
CA ARG A 214 11.65 17.02 1.74
C ARG A 214 11.21 17.65 0.42
N MET A 215 10.91 16.83 -0.61
CA MET A 215 10.45 17.35 -1.90
C MET A 215 9.09 18.05 -1.80
N VAL A 216 8.14 17.50 -1.05
CA VAL A 216 6.87 18.18 -0.76
C VAL A 216 7.13 19.54 -0.13
N LYS A 217 7.99 19.63 0.89
CA LYS A 217 8.35 20.91 1.52
C LYS A 217 8.95 21.88 0.50
N THR A 218 9.86 21.44 -0.35
CA THR A 218 10.47 22.23 -1.42
C THR A 218 9.40 22.82 -2.36
N LEU A 219 8.45 21.98 -2.80
CA LEU A 219 7.38 22.41 -3.70
C LEU A 219 6.46 23.45 -3.03
N VAL A 220 5.92 23.16 -1.82
CA VAL A 220 4.91 24.03 -1.19
C VAL A 220 5.49 25.33 -0.62
N THR A 221 6.80 25.39 -0.37
CA THR A 221 7.46 26.63 0.05
C THR A 221 7.99 27.47 -1.12
N SER A 222 7.94 26.95 -2.34
CA SER A 222 8.39 27.68 -3.52
C SER A 222 7.56 28.91 -3.82
N SER A 223 8.16 29.92 -4.43
CA SER A 223 7.43 31.11 -4.87
C SER A 223 6.35 30.77 -5.90
N ALA A 224 6.59 29.75 -6.74
CA ALA A 224 5.62 29.27 -7.73
C ALA A 224 4.33 28.74 -7.06
N TYR A 225 4.46 27.96 -5.98
CA TYR A 225 3.29 27.45 -5.25
C TYR A 225 2.54 28.53 -4.46
N ARG A 226 3.26 29.53 -3.98
CA ARG A 226 2.72 30.61 -3.13
C ARG A 226 2.14 31.79 -3.91
N GLN A 227 2.02 31.68 -5.22
CA GLN A 227 1.41 32.71 -6.07
C GLN A 227 -0.08 32.89 -5.77
N ASP A 228 -0.61 34.06 -6.13
CA ASP A 228 -2.04 34.36 -6.17
C ASP A 228 -2.73 33.45 -7.22
N SER A 229 -3.94 33.02 -6.95
CA SER A 229 -4.78 32.25 -7.88
C SER A 229 -5.45 33.09 -8.96
N ARG A 230 -5.40 34.43 -8.84
CA ARG A 230 -5.89 35.34 -9.87
C ARG A 230 -5.02 35.25 -11.11
N ARG A 231 -5.66 34.87 -12.22
CA ARG A 231 -4.98 34.81 -13.52
C ARG A 231 -4.66 36.21 -14.03
N ARG A 232 -3.50 36.34 -14.64
CA ARG A 232 -3.10 37.56 -15.34
C ARG A 232 -3.82 37.61 -16.69
N PRO A 233 -4.59 38.68 -17.00
CA PRO A 233 -5.35 38.75 -18.25
C PRO A 233 -4.50 38.53 -19.51
N GLU A 234 -3.27 39.03 -19.53
CA GLU A 234 -2.33 38.93 -20.66
C GLU A 234 -1.90 37.48 -20.98
N LEU A 235 -2.02 36.58 -20.00
CA LEU A 235 -1.65 35.17 -20.14
C LEU A 235 -2.85 34.28 -20.45
N HIS A 236 -4.06 34.83 -20.45
CA HIS A 236 -5.27 34.04 -20.64
C HIS A 236 -5.28 33.31 -21.99
N ASP A 237 -4.88 33.98 -23.05
CA ASP A 237 -4.84 33.43 -24.41
C ASP A 237 -3.51 32.73 -24.72
N ALA A 238 -2.40 33.18 -24.12
CA ALA A 238 -1.08 32.63 -24.37
C ALA A 238 -0.82 31.32 -23.62
N ASP A 239 -1.38 31.16 -22.43
CA ASP A 239 -1.24 29.96 -21.59
C ASP A 239 -2.56 29.61 -20.89
N PRO A 240 -3.59 29.17 -21.63
CA PRO A 240 -4.91 28.88 -21.08
C PRO A 240 -4.87 27.74 -20.04
N GLY A 241 -3.91 26.83 -20.14
CA GLY A 241 -3.68 25.72 -19.21
C GLY A 241 -2.85 26.08 -17.98
N ASN A 242 -2.35 27.33 -17.86
CA ASN A 242 -1.42 27.73 -16.82
C ASN A 242 -0.17 26.81 -16.70
N ARG A 243 0.31 26.35 -17.87
CA ARG A 243 1.45 25.43 -17.96
C ARG A 243 2.77 26.09 -17.55
N TRP A 244 2.85 27.42 -17.68
CA TRP A 244 4.00 28.22 -17.24
C TRP A 244 3.98 28.53 -15.75
N VAL A 245 2.93 28.05 -15.05
CA VAL A 245 2.80 28.25 -13.61
C VAL A 245 2.87 29.72 -13.20
N ALA A 246 2.18 30.58 -13.95
CA ALA A 246 2.17 32.02 -13.71
C ALA A 246 1.16 32.47 -12.63
N SER A 247 0.30 31.55 -12.18
CA SER A 247 -0.62 31.70 -11.05
C SER A 247 -0.87 30.35 -10.39
N GLN A 248 -1.43 30.32 -9.18
CA GLN A 248 -1.87 29.08 -8.58
C GLN A 248 -3.16 28.60 -9.28
N SER A 249 -3.15 27.36 -9.76
CA SER A 249 -4.31 26.78 -10.44
C SER A 249 -5.36 26.33 -9.43
N PRO A 250 -6.65 26.71 -9.59
CA PRO A 250 -7.73 26.11 -8.84
C PRO A 250 -7.84 24.64 -9.22
N ARG A 251 -8.09 23.78 -8.26
CA ARG A 251 -8.30 22.35 -8.49
C ARG A 251 -9.41 21.83 -7.63
N ARG A 252 -10.07 20.82 -8.16
CA ARG A 252 -11.09 20.11 -7.44
C ARG A 252 -10.46 19.11 -6.48
N LEU A 253 -11.07 18.94 -5.32
CA LEU A 253 -10.68 17.88 -4.38
C LEU A 253 -11.08 16.51 -4.95
N GLU A 254 -10.23 15.54 -4.74
CA GLU A 254 -10.55 14.14 -5.02
C GLU A 254 -11.58 13.60 -4.02
N ALA A 255 -12.29 12.54 -4.39
CA ALA A 255 -13.42 11.99 -3.65
C ALA A 255 -13.15 11.80 -2.14
N GLU A 256 -12.01 11.20 -1.82
CA GLU A 256 -11.61 10.96 -0.43
C GLU A 256 -11.42 12.26 0.35
N PHE A 257 -10.88 13.29 -0.31
CA PHE A 257 -10.67 14.60 0.31
C PHE A 257 -11.95 15.43 0.41
N VAL A 258 -12.94 15.24 -0.48
CA VAL A 258 -14.27 15.87 -0.33
C VAL A 258 -14.89 15.43 0.98
N ARG A 259 -14.87 14.13 1.27
CA ARG A 259 -15.34 13.57 2.53
C ARG A 259 -14.54 14.08 3.73
N ASP A 260 -13.22 13.94 3.67
CA ASP A 260 -12.35 14.34 4.78
C ASP A 260 -12.44 15.84 5.09
N ASN A 261 -12.62 16.67 4.07
CA ASN A 261 -12.82 18.10 4.25
C ASN A 261 -14.13 18.41 4.99
N ALA A 262 -15.23 17.75 4.60
CA ALA A 262 -16.52 17.93 5.28
C ALA A 262 -16.42 17.52 6.76
N LEU A 263 -15.84 16.36 7.05
CA LEU A 263 -15.64 15.88 8.42
C LEU A 263 -14.67 16.78 9.21
N SER A 264 -13.64 17.30 8.55
CA SER A 264 -12.64 18.19 9.19
C SER A 264 -13.25 19.52 9.60
N VAL A 265 -14.02 20.15 8.70
CA VAL A 265 -14.70 21.42 8.99
C VAL A 265 -15.74 21.26 10.10
N ALA A 266 -16.42 20.12 10.17
CA ALA A 266 -17.35 19.78 11.24
C ALA A 266 -16.69 19.36 12.56
N GLY A 267 -15.34 19.23 12.62
CA GLY A 267 -14.63 18.76 13.80
C GLY A 267 -14.78 17.26 14.10
N LEU A 268 -15.32 16.48 13.15
CA LEU A 268 -15.55 15.05 13.31
C LEU A 268 -14.35 14.20 12.91
N LEU A 269 -13.48 14.68 12.02
CA LEU A 269 -12.38 13.90 11.47
C LEU A 269 -11.39 13.42 12.54
N LYS A 270 -11.18 12.12 12.64
CA LYS A 270 -10.24 11.50 13.57
C LYS A 270 -8.88 11.30 12.89
N LEU A 271 -7.89 12.08 13.29
CA LEU A 271 -6.51 12.03 12.76
C LEU A 271 -5.61 11.09 13.55
N ASP A 272 -5.92 10.81 14.78
CA ASP A 272 -5.19 9.97 15.73
C ASP A 272 -5.39 8.46 15.51
N LEU A 273 -6.50 8.07 14.84
CA LEU A 273 -6.78 6.67 14.55
C LEU A 273 -6.02 6.19 13.30
N ILE A 274 -4.74 5.86 13.49
CA ILE A 274 -3.83 5.41 12.44
C ILE A 274 -3.78 3.87 12.42
N GLY A 275 -3.77 3.30 11.21
CA GLY A 275 -3.78 1.83 11.02
C GLY A 275 -5.13 1.20 11.34
N GLY A 276 -5.14 -0.09 11.61
CA GLY A 276 -6.36 -0.83 11.97
C GLY A 276 -7.28 -1.16 10.79
N PRO A 277 -8.52 -1.60 11.04
CA PRO A 277 -9.42 -2.08 10.01
C PRO A 277 -9.89 -0.95 9.09
N SER A 278 -10.38 -1.31 7.91
CA SER A 278 -10.99 -0.37 6.97
C SER A 278 -12.23 0.28 7.56
N VAL A 279 -12.49 1.51 7.10
CA VAL A 279 -13.74 2.22 7.38
C VAL A 279 -14.78 1.84 6.34
N TYR A 280 -15.96 1.48 6.81
CA TYR A 280 -17.13 1.23 5.97
C TYR A 280 -18.12 2.39 6.16
N PRO A 281 -18.13 3.38 5.26
CA PRO A 281 -19.08 4.50 5.36
C PRO A 281 -20.54 4.04 5.27
N TYR A 282 -21.46 4.88 5.70
CA TYR A 282 -22.88 4.63 5.49
C TYR A 282 -23.20 4.50 4.00
N GLN A 283 -24.06 3.57 3.67
CA GLN A 283 -24.58 3.39 2.32
C GLN A 283 -26.03 2.94 2.36
N PRO A 284 -26.78 3.08 1.25
CA PRO A 284 -28.15 2.60 1.18
C PRO A 284 -28.27 1.12 1.55
N ALA A 285 -29.31 0.77 2.30
CA ALA A 285 -29.59 -0.62 2.64
C ALA A 285 -29.68 -1.46 1.35
N ASP A 286 -29.24 -2.69 1.44
CA ASP A 286 -29.26 -3.68 0.36
C ASP A 286 -28.49 -3.28 -0.93
N TYR A 287 -27.72 -2.18 -0.92
CA TYR A 287 -26.94 -1.77 -2.09
C TYR A 287 -25.99 -2.86 -2.57
N TYR A 288 -25.39 -3.62 -1.65
CA TYR A 288 -24.48 -4.71 -1.97
C TYR A 288 -25.15 -6.07 -2.16
N SER A 289 -26.38 -6.27 -1.72
CA SER A 289 -27.01 -7.59 -1.64
C SER A 289 -27.11 -8.33 -2.97
N ASN A 290 -27.21 -7.60 -4.09
CA ASN A 290 -27.35 -8.16 -5.44
C ASN A 290 -26.12 -7.96 -6.34
N LEU A 291 -25.05 -7.39 -5.82
CA LEU A 291 -23.95 -6.89 -6.65
C LEU A 291 -22.67 -7.72 -6.53
N GLN A 292 -22.63 -8.73 -5.65
CA GLN A 292 -21.37 -9.45 -5.43
C GLN A 292 -21.56 -10.96 -5.25
N PHE A 293 -20.54 -11.67 -5.65
CA PHE A 293 -20.38 -13.10 -5.40
C PHE A 293 -18.99 -13.35 -4.82
N PRO A 294 -18.83 -14.09 -3.71
CA PRO A 294 -19.92 -14.56 -2.83
C PRO A 294 -20.63 -13.42 -2.11
N ASP A 295 -21.84 -13.68 -1.63
CA ASP A 295 -22.60 -12.74 -0.82
C ASP A 295 -21.80 -12.29 0.40
N ARG A 296 -21.84 -11.00 0.67
CA ARG A 296 -21.13 -10.38 1.80
C ARG A 296 -22.03 -9.36 2.46
N ASP A 297 -22.05 -9.39 3.77
CA ASP A 297 -22.70 -8.36 4.55
C ASP A 297 -21.86 -7.08 4.53
N TYR A 298 -22.54 -5.95 4.26
CA TYR A 298 -21.94 -4.64 4.43
C TYR A 298 -22.44 -4.04 5.74
N ILE A 299 -21.55 -3.98 6.73
CA ILE A 299 -21.84 -3.39 8.03
C ILE A 299 -21.07 -2.09 8.13
N ALA A 300 -21.80 -0.97 8.21
CA ALA A 300 -21.19 0.34 8.37
C ALA A 300 -20.41 0.40 9.69
N SER A 301 -19.25 1.06 9.68
CA SER A 301 -18.47 1.29 10.89
C SER A 301 -19.26 2.13 11.89
N ALA A 302 -19.07 1.90 13.18
CA ALA A 302 -19.77 2.59 14.26
C ALA A 302 -18.83 3.51 15.07
N GLY A 303 -19.38 4.53 15.70
CA GLY A 303 -18.68 5.46 16.56
C GLY A 303 -17.52 6.18 15.84
N ASP A 304 -16.44 6.43 16.53
CA ASP A 304 -15.27 7.15 16.01
C ASP A 304 -14.63 6.52 14.78
N LEU A 305 -14.82 5.22 14.57
CA LEU A 305 -14.33 4.53 13.37
C LEU A 305 -14.94 5.06 12.08
N GLN A 306 -16.19 5.60 12.12
CA GLN A 306 -16.83 6.23 10.98
C GLN A 306 -16.10 7.49 10.50
N TYR A 307 -15.42 8.17 11.40
CA TYR A 307 -14.83 9.50 11.13
C TYR A 307 -13.34 9.44 10.83
N ARG A 308 -12.78 8.24 10.61
CA ARG A 308 -11.40 8.08 10.16
C ARG A 308 -11.20 8.64 8.77
N ARG A 309 -9.94 8.97 8.44
CA ARG A 309 -9.55 9.53 7.14
C ARG A 309 -9.99 8.64 5.98
N GLY A 310 -10.33 9.26 4.86
CA GLY A 310 -10.68 8.59 3.60
C GLY A 310 -9.62 7.62 3.08
N LEU A 311 -8.36 7.80 3.51
CA LEU A 311 -7.27 6.86 3.25
C LEU A 311 -7.60 5.43 3.73
N TYR A 312 -8.37 5.28 4.80
CA TYR A 312 -8.73 3.99 5.40
C TYR A 312 -10.08 3.44 4.92
N MET A 313 -10.76 4.12 3.98
CA MET A 313 -12.03 3.64 3.46
C MET A 313 -11.89 2.28 2.77
N HIS A 314 -12.84 1.40 3.03
CA HIS A 314 -12.96 0.14 2.30
C HIS A 314 -13.16 0.39 0.82
N TRP A 315 -12.34 -0.27 0.00
CA TRP A 315 -12.36 -0.14 -1.45
C TRP A 315 -12.68 -1.47 -2.09
N GLN A 316 -13.92 -1.59 -2.59
CA GLN A 316 -14.35 -2.74 -3.36
C GLN A 316 -14.15 -2.42 -4.85
N ARG A 317 -13.26 -3.13 -5.54
CA ARG A 317 -12.93 -2.81 -6.94
C ARG A 317 -14.14 -2.87 -7.86
N THR A 318 -14.92 -3.94 -7.77
CA THR A 318 -16.10 -4.15 -8.62
C THR A 318 -17.26 -3.23 -8.26
N PHE A 319 -17.39 -2.86 -6.98
CA PHE A 319 -18.49 -2.08 -6.45
C PHE A 319 -17.99 -0.99 -5.51
N LEU A 320 -17.52 0.08 -6.12
CA LEU A 320 -17.04 1.23 -5.37
C LEU A 320 -18.22 1.89 -4.62
N HIS A 321 -17.94 2.38 -3.41
CA HIS A 321 -18.93 3.11 -2.63
C HIS A 321 -19.56 4.24 -3.44
N PRO A 322 -20.92 4.42 -3.46
CA PRO A 322 -21.59 5.40 -4.32
C PRO A 322 -21.06 6.83 -4.19
N MET A 323 -20.76 7.25 -2.95
CA MET A 323 -20.18 8.56 -2.71
C MET A 323 -18.81 8.73 -3.43
N LEU A 324 -17.94 7.71 -3.37
CA LEU A 324 -16.65 7.77 -4.07
C LEU A 324 -16.82 7.75 -5.59
N ALA A 325 -17.70 6.89 -6.10
CA ALA A 325 -17.99 6.79 -7.53
C ALA A 325 -18.54 8.11 -8.09
N ASN A 326 -19.44 8.77 -7.38
CA ASN A 326 -20.02 10.04 -7.80
C ASN A 326 -18.99 11.19 -7.85
N PHE A 327 -17.89 11.09 -7.09
CA PHE A 327 -16.77 12.05 -7.12
C PHE A 327 -15.57 11.53 -7.93
N ASP A 328 -15.80 10.71 -8.94
CA ASP A 328 -14.82 10.25 -9.93
C ASP A 328 -13.64 9.46 -9.32
N ALA A 329 -13.83 8.78 -8.18
CA ALA A 329 -12.80 7.89 -7.67
C ALA A 329 -12.58 6.69 -8.61
N PRO A 330 -11.34 6.28 -8.88
CA PRO A 330 -11.05 5.15 -9.77
C PRO A 330 -11.44 3.82 -9.11
N SER A 331 -11.80 2.82 -9.93
CA SER A 331 -12.10 1.46 -9.46
C SER A 331 -10.89 0.76 -8.83
N ARG A 332 -9.69 1.17 -9.16
CA ARG A 332 -8.40 0.52 -8.83
C ARG A 332 -8.24 -0.88 -9.46
N GLU A 333 -8.99 -1.18 -10.49
CA GLU A 333 -8.76 -2.38 -11.32
C GLU A 333 -7.57 -2.17 -12.25
N GLU A 334 -7.39 -0.95 -12.72
CA GLU A 334 -6.31 -0.53 -13.61
C GLU A 334 -5.48 0.59 -12.98
N CYS A 335 -4.23 0.71 -13.43
CA CYS A 335 -3.41 1.87 -13.10
C CYS A 335 -4.01 3.13 -13.71
N THR A 336 -4.45 4.06 -12.87
CA THR A 336 -5.06 5.32 -13.28
C THR A 336 -4.19 6.49 -12.81
N PRO A 337 -3.22 6.95 -13.59
CA PRO A 337 -2.32 8.05 -13.23
C PRO A 337 -3.02 9.41 -13.26
N THR A 338 -4.14 9.52 -13.97
CA THR A 338 -4.96 10.71 -14.05
C THR A 338 -6.41 10.36 -13.76
N ARG A 339 -6.97 10.89 -12.67
CA ARG A 339 -8.39 10.73 -12.34
C ARG A 339 -9.25 11.63 -13.22
N ASN A 340 -10.42 11.17 -13.60
CA ASN A 340 -11.42 12.01 -14.20
C ASN A 340 -11.85 13.13 -13.25
N VAL A 341 -12.26 14.25 -13.81
CA VAL A 341 -12.80 15.38 -13.07
C VAL A 341 -14.09 15.81 -13.76
N ALA A 342 -15.21 15.33 -13.23
CA ALA A 342 -16.52 15.67 -13.73
C ALA A 342 -17.24 16.68 -12.81
N ASN A 343 -18.23 17.36 -13.34
CA ASN A 343 -19.15 18.18 -12.56
C ASN A 343 -20.57 17.75 -12.89
N THR A 344 -21.14 16.89 -12.05
CA THR A 344 -22.41 16.23 -12.30
C THR A 344 -23.46 16.62 -11.28
N PRO A 345 -24.77 16.61 -11.66
CA PRO A 345 -25.86 16.80 -10.69
C PRO A 345 -25.85 15.78 -9.54
N GLN A 346 -25.39 14.54 -9.82
CA GLN A 346 -25.29 13.48 -8.80
C GLN A 346 -24.35 13.88 -7.66
N GLN A 347 -23.28 14.63 -7.94
CA GLN A 347 -22.40 15.12 -6.90
C GLN A 347 -23.09 16.08 -5.95
N ALA A 348 -23.90 17.00 -6.47
CA ALA A 348 -24.73 17.90 -5.65
C ALA A 348 -25.74 17.13 -4.81
N LEU A 349 -26.40 16.14 -5.40
CA LEU A 349 -27.33 15.27 -4.69
C LEU A 349 -26.63 14.45 -3.59
N THR A 350 -25.43 13.97 -3.84
CA THR A 350 -24.63 13.27 -2.83
C THR A 350 -24.32 14.17 -1.64
N LEU A 351 -23.88 15.41 -1.88
CA LEU A 351 -23.61 16.38 -0.79
C LEU A 351 -24.86 16.71 0.04
N LEU A 352 -26.04 16.65 -0.56
CA LEU A 352 -27.32 16.95 0.11
C LEU A 352 -27.91 15.74 0.85
N ASN A 353 -27.68 14.52 0.39
CA ASN A 353 -28.41 13.33 0.84
C ASN A 353 -27.55 12.23 1.47
N ASP A 354 -26.25 12.18 1.19
CA ASP A 354 -25.40 11.16 1.80
C ASP A 354 -25.29 11.41 3.32
N PRO A 355 -25.54 10.38 4.15
CA PRO A 355 -25.58 10.53 5.60
C PRO A 355 -24.32 11.17 6.19
N THR A 356 -23.13 10.92 5.60
CA THR A 356 -21.86 11.50 6.06
C THR A 356 -21.86 13.03 5.95
N PHE A 357 -22.34 13.57 4.82
CA PHE A 357 -22.36 15.02 4.62
C PHE A 357 -23.50 15.69 5.40
N VAL A 358 -24.65 15.03 5.53
CA VAL A 358 -25.78 15.51 6.35
C VAL A 358 -25.36 15.61 7.81
N GLU A 359 -24.70 14.58 8.34
CA GLU A 359 -24.21 14.60 9.72
C GLU A 359 -23.13 15.67 9.93
N ALA A 360 -22.15 15.76 9.02
CA ALA A 360 -21.13 16.82 9.09
C ALA A 360 -21.75 18.22 9.11
N SER A 361 -22.75 18.46 8.25
CA SER A 361 -23.47 19.74 8.19
C SER A 361 -24.24 20.03 9.47
N ARG A 362 -24.90 19.02 10.07
CA ARG A 362 -25.61 19.15 11.35
C ARG A 362 -24.66 19.54 12.48
N VAL A 363 -23.54 18.81 12.61
CA VAL A 363 -22.54 19.08 13.68
C VAL A 363 -21.88 20.44 13.49
N LEU A 364 -21.58 20.83 12.25
CA LEU A 364 -21.09 22.17 11.97
C LEU A 364 -22.09 23.25 12.38
N ALA A 365 -23.37 23.07 12.05
CA ALA A 365 -24.42 24.01 12.45
C ALA A 365 -24.53 24.13 13.98
N GLU A 366 -24.46 23.02 14.70
CA GLU A 366 -24.44 23.01 16.18
C GLU A 366 -23.24 23.76 16.78
N SER A 367 -22.10 23.72 16.10
CA SER A 367 -20.89 24.41 16.55
C SER A 367 -20.90 25.94 16.31
N LEU A 368 -21.80 26.40 15.44
CA LEU A 368 -21.96 27.83 15.11
C LEU A 368 -23.06 28.53 15.93
N LEU A 369 -23.93 27.75 16.57
CA LEU A 369 -24.99 28.25 17.49
C LEU A 369 -24.47 28.37 18.91
#